data_d9f577ad2ff5d692fe97f1aeb5d18748
#
_entry.id   d9f577ad2ff5d692fe97f1aeb5d18748
#
_cell.length_a   1.000
_cell.length_b   1.000
_cell.length_c   1.000
_cell.angle_alpha   90.00
_cell.angle_beta   90.00
_cell.angle_gamma   90.00
#
_symmetry.space_group_name_H-M   'P 1'
#
loop_
_entity.id
_entity.type
_entity.pdbx_description
1 polymer ?
#
loop_
_entity_poly.entity_id
_entity_poly.type
_entity_poly.pdbx_seq_one_letter_code
_entity_poly.pdbx_strand_id
1 'polypeptide(L)'
;MLKTSQLQLFFILGLLALLMSIACDDTDRLAEAGWNKPTNISPTYVMTSDLDEESLQVVQAGITKAQEYLGNYGPLKVFIIGTDIEAAGVVAREFCEWTYEGQERIDECFDDEQGIEIRELAAYDSGGAYAETDGRELSTPTRAITIGNPPYDPDDNGLIGGYKVAMHEYIHIYQHAHITDDDEIPGWIEEGSAELLAMFLAGYYEEYLHDSVKVARELRENHPGLTIKDLEDDKTSEALQKDCRECYWRLQSETASLATVLLINQTSMDYFFKDYIPSIFYLGKEKAFENAFGYTIDEFYITFEEFLNLPESEQSEILKPLN
;
A
#
# COMPACT_ATOMS: atom_id res chain seq x y z
N MET A 1 -29.70 -50.54 -1.78
CA MET A 1 -30.07 -49.43 -2.64
C MET A 1 -30.03 -48.16 -1.80
N LEU A 2 -29.01 -47.33 -1.89
CA LEU A 2 -28.95 -46.03 -1.26
C LEU A 2 -29.91 -45.09 -1.98
N LYS A 3 -30.73 -44.35 -1.23
CA LYS A 3 -31.66 -43.42 -1.79
C LYS A 3 -30.93 -42.29 -2.52
N THR A 4 -31.39 -41.87 -3.68
CA THR A 4 -30.80 -40.83 -4.55
C THR A 4 -30.43 -39.54 -3.82
N SER A 5 -31.16 -39.20 -2.75
CA SER A 5 -30.86 -38.02 -1.89
C SER A 5 -29.55 -38.13 -1.09
N GLN A 6 -29.15 -39.32 -0.70
CA GLN A 6 -27.89 -39.53 0.02
C GLN A 6 -26.69 -39.45 -0.94
N LEU A 7 -26.84 -39.91 -2.17
CA LEU A 7 -25.80 -39.80 -3.19
C LEU A 7 -25.53 -38.34 -3.58
N GLN A 8 -26.58 -37.49 -3.67
CA GLN A 8 -26.46 -36.08 -3.94
C GLN A 8 -25.77 -35.31 -2.79
N LEU A 9 -26.05 -35.69 -1.53
CA LEU A 9 -25.42 -35.06 -0.36
C LEU A 9 -23.91 -35.35 -0.30
N PHE A 10 -23.49 -36.57 -0.63
CA PHE A 10 -22.08 -36.96 -0.71
C PHE A 10 -21.34 -36.23 -1.85
N PHE A 11 -22.02 -36.00 -2.99
CA PHE A 11 -21.44 -35.29 -4.11
C PHE A 11 -21.23 -33.81 -3.79
N ILE A 12 -22.20 -33.17 -3.11
CA ILE A 12 -22.10 -31.74 -2.70
C ILE A 12 -21.02 -31.56 -1.61
N LEU A 13 -20.97 -32.46 -0.62
CA LEU A 13 -19.92 -32.44 0.41
C LEU A 13 -18.52 -32.72 -0.15
N GLY A 14 -18.42 -33.60 -1.14
CA GLY A 14 -17.16 -33.87 -1.84
C GLY A 14 -16.69 -32.68 -2.69
N LEU A 15 -17.62 -31.97 -3.34
CA LEU A 15 -17.31 -30.77 -4.13
C LEU A 15 -16.91 -29.58 -3.24
N LEU A 16 -17.58 -29.38 -2.10
CA LEU A 16 -17.22 -28.36 -1.11
C LEU A 16 -15.84 -28.64 -0.48
N ALA A 17 -15.52 -29.90 -0.16
CA ALA A 17 -14.22 -30.27 0.37
C ALA A 17 -13.09 -30.07 -0.68
N LEU A 18 -13.40 -30.29 -1.97
CA LEU A 18 -12.45 -30.07 -3.07
C LEU A 18 -12.20 -28.57 -3.30
N LEU A 19 -13.25 -27.73 -3.18
CA LEU A 19 -13.10 -26.26 -3.31
C LEU A 19 -12.34 -25.64 -2.12
N MET A 20 -12.55 -26.15 -0.90
CA MET A 20 -11.75 -25.71 0.25
C MET A 20 -10.27 -26.15 0.17
N SER A 21 -9.96 -27.29 -0.46
CA SER A 21 -8.58 -27.74 -0.63
C SER A 21 -7.81 -26.93 -1.67
N ILE A 22 -8.48 -26.34 -2.66
CA ILE A 22 -7.83 -25.52 -3.69
C ILE A 22 -7.45 -24.13 -3.12
N ALA A 23 -8.31 -23.51 -2.32
CA ALA A 23 -8.01 -22.22 -1.70
C ALA A 23 -6.91 -22.31 -0.63
N CYS A 24 -6.81 -23.42 0.13
CA CYS A 24 -5.69 -23.65 1.05
C CYS A 24 -4.36 -23.89 0.34
N ASP A 25 -4.38 -24.37 -0.91
CA ASP A 25 -3.18 -24.76 -1.65
C ASP A 25 -2.36 -23.55 -2.11
N ASP A 26 -2.99 -22.44 -2.50
CA ASP A 26 -2.29 -21.24 -2.97
C ASP A 26 -1.64 -20.45 -1.83
N THR A 27 -2.34 -20.23 -0.73
CA THR A 27 -1.79 -19.58 0.46
C THR A 27 -0.60 -20.35 1.02
N ASP A 28 -0.72 -21.68 1.13
CA ASP A 28 0.37 -22.54 1.60
C ASP A 28 1.56 -22.50 0.61
N ARG A 29 1.31 -22.53 -0.69
CA ARG A 29 2.34 -22.44 -1.74
C ARG A 29 3.13 -21.12 -1.67
N LEU A 30 2.45 -19.99 -1.56
CA LEU A 30 3.07 -18.68 -1.44
C LEU A 30 3.86 -18.55 -0.13
N ALA A 31 3.31 -19.05 0.98
CA ALA A 31 3.99 -19.06 2.28
C ALA A 31 5.25 -19.96 2.28
N GLU A 32 5.21 -21.11 1.60
CA GLU A 32 6.37 -22.01 1.42
C GLU A 32 7.45 -21.35 0.56
N ALA A 33 7.06 -20.63 -0.48
CA ALA A 33 7.96 -19.84 -1.32
C ALA A 33 8.58 -18.62 -0.58
N GLY A 34 8.11 -18.30 0.63
CA GLY A 34 8.62 -17.22 1.44
C GLY A 34 8.06 -15.85 1.07
N TRP A 35 6.91 -15.83 0.38
CA TRP A 35 6.26 -14.61 -0.07
C TRP A 35 6.05 -13.60 1.06
N ASN A 36 5.54 -14.07 2.19
CA ASN A 36 5.22 -13.28 3.39
C ASN A 36 6.30 -13.32 4.48
N LYS A 37 7.55 -13.60 4.10
CA LYS A 37 8.66 -13.71 5.07
C LYS A 37 9.77 -12.70 4.77
N PRO A 38 10.38 -12.13 5.81
CA PRO A 38 11.58 -11.32 5.65
C PRO A 38 12.73 -12.11 5.01
N THR A 39 13.54 -11.44 4.23
CA THR A 39 14.74 -11.96 3.57
C THR A 39 16.00 -11.24 4.02
N ASN A 40 17.15 -11.85 3.75
CA ASN A 40 18.48 -11.21 3.90
C ASN A 40 19.01 -10.59 2.60
N ILE A 41 18.20 -10.59 1.52
CA ILE A 41 18.60 -10.02 0.24
C ILE A 41 18.43 -8.50 0.34
N SER A 42 19.53 -7.76 0.22
CA SER A 42 19.47 -6.29 0.22
C SER A 42 18.80 -5.77 -1.03
N PRO A 43 18.05 -4.65 -0.95
CA PRO A 43 17.53 -3.96 -2.12
C PRO A 43 18.66 -3.54 -3.09
N THR A 44 18.34 -3.54 -4.37
CA THR A 44 19.19 -2.98 -5.42
C THR A 44 18.58 -1.69 -5.94
N TYR A 45 19.41 -0.74 -6.36
CA TYR A 45 18.99 0.60 -6.75
C TYR A 45 19.47 0.90 -8.16
N VAL A 46 18.58 1.44 -8.96
CA VAL A 46 18.83 1.94 -10.31
C VAL A 46 18.34 3.39 -10.36
N MET A 47 19.14 4.30 -10.87
CA MET A 47 18.72 5.69 -11.00
C MET A 47 19.08 6.25 -12.38
N THR A 48 18.33 7.26 -12.80
CA THR A 48 18.63 8.01 -14.01
C THR A 48 19.94 8.78 -13.87
N SER A 49 20.64 8.98 -14.97
CA SER A 49 21.99 9.58 -15.00
C SER A 49 22.03 11.07 -14.66
N ASP A 50 20.91 11.73 -14.61
CA ASP A 50 20.75 13.14 -14.23
C ASP A 50 20.60 13.37 -12.73
N LEU A 51 20.41 12.31 -11.94
CA LEU A 51 20.37 12.37 -10.49
C LEU A 51 21.76 12.25 -9.87
N ASP A 52 21.90 12.80 -8.67
CA ASP A 52 23.12 12.76 -7.88
C ASP A 52 23.08 11.68 -6.78
N GLU A 53 24.21 11.49 -6.11
CA GLU A 53 24.38 10.54 -5.02
C GLU A 53 23.50 10.90 -3.80
N GLU A 54 23.18 12.16 -3.59
CA GLU A 54 22.37 12.64 -2.48
C GLU A 54 20.92 12.18 -2.62
N SER A 55 20.35 12.25 -3.83
CA SER A 55 19.04 11.70 -4.17
C SER A 55 18.96 10.20 -3.86
N LEU A 56 20.00 9.44 -4.21
CA LEU A 56 20.08 8.02 -3.89
C LEU A 56 20.10 7.78 -2.38
N GLN A 57 20.93 8.54 -1.63
CA GLN A 57 21.07 8.37 -0.18
C GLN A 57 19.78 8.67 0.58
N VAL A 58 19.01 9.65 0.15
CA VAL A 58 17.71 10.00 0.75
C VAL A 58 16.71 8.83 0.60
N VAL A 59 16.61 8.27 -0.62
CA VAL A 59 15.72 7.12 -0.87
C VAL A 59 16.18 5.88 -0.10
N GLN A 60 17.48 5.59 -0.10
CA GLN A 60 18.05 4.47 0.66
C GLN A 60 17.79 4.59 2.17
N ALA A 61 17.91 5.79 2.72
CA ALA A 61 17.65 6.04 4.13
C ALA A 61 16.17 5.79 4.47
N GLY A 62 15.23 6.23 3.63
CA GLY A 62 13.80 5.97 3.80
C GLY A 62 13.47 4.48 3.77
N ILE A 63 13.91 3.76 2.74
CA ILE A 63 13.73 2.30 2.64
C ILE A 63 14.31 1.59 3.87
N THR A 64 15.55 1.94 4.26
CA THR A 64 16.22 1.33 5.43
C THR A 64 15.41 1.56 6.71
N LYS A 65 14.89 2.77 6.89
CA LYS A 65 14.11 3.13 8.07
C LYS A 65 12.82 2.31 8.19
N ALA A 66 12.11 2.11 7.08
CA ALA A 66 10.92 1.27 7.05
C ALA A 66 11.26 -0.22 7.27
N GLN A 67 12.36 -0.71 6.69
CA GLN A 67 12.85 -2.07 6.90
C GLN A 67 13.25 -2.35 8.36
N GLU A 68 13.82 -1.38 9.06
CA GLU A 68 14.15 -1.51 10.48
C GLU A 68 12.92 -1.78 11.34
N TYR A 69 11.76 -1.25 10.96
CA TYR A 69 10.49 -1.42 11.68
C TYR A 69 9.71 -2.67 11.23
N LEU A 70 9.59 -2.88 9.92
CA LEU A 70 8.72 -3.92 9.33
C LEU A 70 9.46 -5.23 8.98
N GLY A 71 10.78 -5.19 8.85
CA GLY A 71 11.57 -6.26 8.27
C GLY A 71 11.89 -6.02 6.78
N ASN A 72 12.82 -6.79 6.24
CA ASN A 72 13.24 -6.69 4.83
C ASN A 72 12.48 -7.71 3.97
N TYR A 73 11.61 -7.23 3.08
CA TYR A 73 10.85 -8.03 2.11
C TYR A 73 11.44 -7.85 0.71
N GLY A 74 11.94 -8.95 0.13
CA GLY A 74 12.66 -8.93 -1.14
C GLY A 74 12.54 -10.26 -1.87
N PRO A 75 13.18 -10.37 -3.04
CA PRO A 75 14.07 -9.38 -3.66
C PRO A 75 13.34 -8.09 -4.06
N LEU A 76 13.98 -6.94 -3.80
CA LEU A 76 13.45 -5.61 -4.10
C LEU A 76 14.41 -4.85 -5.00
N LYS A 77 13.89 -4.23 -6.06
CA LYS A 77 14.61 -3.29 -6.91
C LYS A 77 13.94 -1.93 -6.85
N VAL A 78 14.71 -0.89 -6.63
CA VAL A 78 14.23 0.49 -6.47
C VAL A 78 14.73 1.30 -7.65
N PHE A 79 13.79 1.91 -8.37
CA PHE A 79 14.02 2.71 -9.55
C PHE A 79 13.79 4.18 -9.21
N ILE A 80 14.81 5.03 -9.41
CA ILE A 80 14.79 6.45 -9.05
C ILE A 80 14.89 7.26 -10.34
N ILE A 81 13.86 8.03 -10.64
CA ILE A 81 13.65 8.69 -11.92
C ILE A 81 13.83 10.21 -11.73
N GLY A 82 14.79 10.78 -12.45
CA GLY A 82 14.97 12.22 -12.54
C GLY A 82 14.09 12.86 -13.60
N THR A 83 14.53 13.97 -14.17
CA THR A 83 13.78 14.76 -15.14
C THR A 83 14.22 14.53 -16.62
N ASP A 84 15.26 13.74 -16.83
CA ASP A 84 15.74 13.40 -18.18
C ASP A 84 14.94 12.23 -18.76
N ILE A 85 14.06 12.51 -19.72
CA ILE A 85 13.17 11.52 -20.37
C ILE A 85 13.96 10.42 -21.10
N GLU A 86 15.12 10.73 -21.70
CA GLU A 86 15.96 9.72 -22.36
C GLU A 86 16.56 8.76 -21.33
N ALA A 87 17.07 9.29 -20.23
CA ALA A 87 17.59 8.51 -19.12
C ALA A 87 16.48 7.68 -18.46
N ALA A 88 15.28 8.24 -18.29
CA ALA A 88 14.10 7.52 -17.80
C ALA A 88 13.71 6.35 -18.71
N GLY A 89 13.84 6.50 -20.03
CA GLY A 89 13.62 5.41 -20.99
C GLY A 89 14.57 4.22 -20.78
N VAL A 90 15.82 4.46 -20.38
CA VAL A 90 16.77 3.38 -20.05
C VAL A 90 16.34 2.65 -18.80
N VAL A 91 15.94 3.39 -17.76
CA VAL A 91 15.48 2.82 -16.47
C VAL A 91 14.14 2.09 -16.64
N ALA A 92 13.21 2.62 -17.45
CA ALA A 92 11.95 1.96 -17.77
C ALA A 92 12.19 0.58 -18.43
N ARG A 93 13.17 0.49 -19.33
CA ARG A 93 13.52 -0.79 -19.96
C ARG A 93 14.06 -1.79 -18.93
N GLU A 94 14.92 -1.34 -18.02
CA GLU A 94 15.46 -2.18 -16.96
C GLU A 94 14.38 -2.61 -15.96
N PHE A 95 13.37 -1.77 -15.70
CA PHE A 95 12.19 -2.14 -14.91
C PHE A 95 11.41 -3.27 -15.57
N CYS A 96 11.07 -3.16 -16.87
CA CYS A 96 10.34 -4.20 -17.58
C CYS A 96 11.12 -5.52 -17.66
N GLU A 97 12.45 -5.46 -17.81
CA GLU A 97 13.32 -6.64 -17.78
C GLU A 97 13.44 -7.27 -16.38
N TRP A 98 13.24 -6.49 -15.32
CA TRP A 98 13.20 -6.99 -13.95
C TRP A 98 11.87 -7.66 -13.61
N THR A 99 10.77 -7.08 -14.08
CA THR A 99 9.41 -7.48 -13.69
C THR A 99 8.91 -8.64 -14.53
N TYR A 100 9.25 -8.68 -15.83
CA TYR A 100 8.65 -9.63 -16.78
C TYR A 100 9.67 -10.54 -17.44
N GLU A 101 9.23 -11.76 -17.78
CA GLU A 101 9.99 -12.72 -18.56
C GLU A 101 9.49 -12.76 -20.01
N GLY A 102 10.45 -12.89 -20.96
CA GLY A 102 10.16 -13.00 -22.39
C GLY A 102 10.06 -11.65 -23.09
N GLN A 103 10.68 -11.60 -24.29
CA GLN A 103 10.87 -10.34 -25.04
C GLN A 103 9.55 -9.65 -25.40
N GLU A 104 8.52 -10.40 -25.74
CA GLU A 104 7.21 -9.85 -26.14
C GLU A 104 6.57 -9.10 -24.95
N ARG A 105 6.58 -9.68 -23.75
CA ARG A 105 6.01 -9.06 -22.55
C ARG A 105 6.85 -7.87 -22.07
N ILE A 106 8.18 -7.95 -22.21
CA ILE A 106 9.07 -6.82 -21.90
C ILE A 106 8.81 -5.64 -22.86
N ASP A 107 8.61 -5.92 -24.15
CA ASP A 107 8.32 -4.87 -25.15
C ASP A 107 6.93 -4.26 -24.91
N GLU A 108 5.92 -5.06 -24.57
CA GLU A 108 4.58 -4.59 -24.18
C GLU A 108 4.63 -3.68 -22.93
N CYS A 109 5.28 -4.12 -21.86
CA CYS A 109 5.50 -3.29 -20.66
C CYS A 109 6.16 -1.95 -21.02
N PHE A 110 7.20 -1.97 -21.85
CA PHE A 110 7.94 -0.77 -22.20
C PHE A 110 7.15 0.20 -23.09
N ASP A 111 6.39 -0.31 -24.07
CA ASP A 111 5.72 0.51 -25.08
C ASP A 111 4.29 0.91 -24.70
N ASP A 112 3.58 0.11 -23.90
CA ASP A 112 2.14 0.24 -23.71
C ASP A 112 1.68 0.33 -22.23
N GLU A 113 2.56 0.05 -21.24
CA GLU A 113 2.20 -0.03 -19.81
C GLU A 113 3.16 0.79 -18.92
N GLN A 114 3.64 0.18 -17.83
CA GLN A 114 4.47 0.81 -16.79
C GLN A 114 5.71 1.54 -17.34
N GLY A 115 6.26 1.07 -18.46
CA GLY A 115 7.36 1.76 -19.12
C GLY A 115 6.99 3.15 -19.62
N ILE A 116 5.71 3.40 -20.02
CA ILE A 116 5.22 4.75 -20.34
C ILE A 116 5.13 5.56 -19.06
N GLU A 117 4.52 5.02 -17.99
CA GLU A 117 4.34 5.71 -16.71
C GLU A 117 5.67 6.15 -16.12
N ILE A 118 6.71 5.29 -16.16
CA ILE A 118 8.07 5.64 -15.70
C ILE A 118 8.64 6.82 -16.50
N ARG A 119 8.46 6.85 -17.83
CA ARG A 119 8.92 7.97 -18.66
C ARG A 119 8.12 9.24 -18.40
N GLU A 120 6.83 9.11 -18.07
CA GLU A 120 5.98 10.24 -17.71
C GLU A 120 6.37 10.85 -16.37
N LEU A 121 6.84 10.06 -15.40
CA LEU A 121 7.37 10.60 -14.13
C LEU A 121 8.49 11.61 -14.37
N ALA A 122 9.35 11.40 -15.37
CA ALA A 122 10.39 12.36 -15.74
C ALA A 122 9.84 13.66 -16.33
N ALA A 123 8.62 13.63 -16.88
CA ALA A 123 7.99 14.79 -17.52
C ALA A 123 7.15 15.63 -16.52
N TYR A 124 6.82 15.11 -15.36
CA TYR A 124 6.00 15.81 -14.37
C TYR A 124 6.84 16.50 -13.30
N ASP A 125 6.66 17.82 -13.16
CA ASP A 125 7.30 18.60 -12.09
C ASP A 125 6.85 18.21 -10.67
N SER A 126 5.75 17.46 -10.55
CA SER A 126 5.15 17.09 -9.26
C SER A 126 5.67 15.78 -8.66
N GLY A 127 6.54 15.08 -9.38
CA GLY A 127 6.97 13.74 -8.97
C GLY A 127 5.83 12.72 -8.99
N GLY A 128 6.12 11.53 -8.50
CA GLY A 128 5.18 10.43 -8.32
C GLY A 128 5.95 9.20 -7.81
N ALA A 129 5.26 8.30 -7.15
CA ALA A 129 5.87 7.05 -6.72
C ALA A 129 4.81 5.95 -6.70
N TYR A 130 5.25 4.72 -6.83
CA TYR A 130 4.41 3.54 -6.69
C TYR A 130 5.25 2.30 -6.35
N ALA A 131 4.61 1.36 -5.68
CA ALA A 131 5.17 0.05 -5.35
C ALA A 131 4.43 -1.04 -6.11
N GLU A 132 5.15 -2.02 -6.61
CA GLU A 132 4.61 -3.18 -7.31
C GLU A 132 5.14 -4.48 -6.74
N THR A 133 4.30 -5.50 -6.76
CA THR A 133 4.68 -6.86 -6.41
C THR A 133 4.04 -7.82 -7.41
N ASP A 134 4.89 -8.52 -8.17
CA ASP A 134 4.49 -9.51 -9.17
C ASP A 134 5.17 -10.86 -8.90
N GLY A 135 4.89 -11.86 -9.74
CA GLY A 135 5.52 -13.17 -9.68
C GLY A 135 4.77 -14.20 -8.84
N ARG A 136 3.53 -13.94 -8.45
CA ARG A 136 2.70 -14.90 -7.68
C ARG A 136 2.48 -16.21 -8.42
N GLU A 137 2.32 -16.17 -9.73
CA GLU A 137 2.23 -17.36 -10.57
C GLU A 137 3.52 -18.19 -10.55
N LEU A 138 4.68 -17.53 -10.45
CA LEU A 138 6.01 -18.14 -10.41
C LEU A 138 6.44 -18.58 -9.01
N SER A 139 5.64 -18.29 -7.98
CA SER A 139 5.97 -18.53 -6.56
C SER A 139 7.22 -17.81 -6.07
N THR A 140 7.73 -16.85 -6.82
CA THR A 140 8.89 -16.03 -6.45
C THR A 140 8.50 -14.56 -6.62
N PRO A 141 8.43 -13.79 -5.53
CA PRO A 141 8.03 -12.39 -5.64
C PRO A 141 9.07 -11.58 -6.41
N THR A 142 8.59 -10.78 -7.34
CA THR A 142 9.34 -9.68 -7.93
C THR A 142 8.77 -8.38 -7.37
N ARG A 143 9.58 -7.62 -6.65
CA ARG A 143 9.14 -6.39 -6.00
C ARG A 143 9.90 -5.20 -6.56
N ALA A 144 9.17 -4.15 -6.90
CA ALA A 144 9.70 -2.93 -7.44
C ALA A 144 9.12 -1.72 -6.69
N ILE A 145 9.94 -0.69 -6.51
CA ILE A 145 9.52 0.64 -6.12
C ILE A 145 10.03 1.59 -7.18
N THR A 146 9.15 2.43 -7.71
CA THR A 146 9.52 3.51 -8.63
C THR A 146 9.24 4.84 -7.95
N ILE A 147 10.25 5.71 -7.89
CA ILE A 147 10.17 7.06 -7.31
C ILE A 147 10.62 8.04 -8.37
N GLY A 148 9.69 8.88 -8.82
CA GLY A 148 9.93 9.92 -9.80
C GLY A 148 10.28 11.23 -9.15
N ASN A 149 11.27 11.92 -9.75
CA ASN A 149 11.67 13.27 -9.41
C ASN A 149 11.76 13.44 -7.88
N PRO A 150 12.64 12.66 -7.20
CA PRO A 150 12.66 12.62 -5.75
C PRO A 150 12.81 14.05 -5.25
N PRO A 151 11.84 14.56 -4.49
CA PRO A 151 11.86 15.94 -4.03
C PRO A 151 12.98 16.11 -3.02
N TYR A 152 14.14 16.49 -3.52
CA TYR A 152 15.21 17.03 -2.73
C TYR A 152 15.10 18.55 -2.78
N ASP A 153 14.37 19.12 -1.83
CA ASP A 153 14.40 20.55 -1.57
C ASP A 153 15.12 20.81 -0.24
N PRO A 154 16.38 21.26 -0.28
CA PRO A 154 17.13 21.56 0.93
C PRO A 154 16.51 22.72 1.74
N ASP A 155 15.71 23.58 1.12
CA ASP A 155 15.08 24.73 1.76
C ASP A 155 13.72 24.37 2.42
N ASP A 156 13.09 23.26 2.02
CA ASP A 156 11.80 22.77 2.54
C ASP A 156 11.98 21.62 3.57
N ASN A 157 13.09 21.62 4.30
CA ASN A 157 13.51 20.49 5.14
C ASN A 157 13.54 19.15 4.37
N GLY A 158 13.97 19.16 3.14
CA GLY A 158 13.99 18.18 2.04
C GLY A 158 14.12 16.68 2.34
N LEU A 159 14.31 16.34 3.61
CA LEU A 159 14.16 15.00 4.15
C LEU A 159 12.71 14.50 4.06
N ILE A 160 11.70 15.39 4.12
CA ILE A 160 10.30 14.95 4.18
C ILE A 160 9.89 14.34 2.84
N GLY A 161 10.20 14.97 1.71
CA GLY A 161 9.77 14.50 0.39
C GLY A 161 10.28 13.09 0.06
N GLY A 162 11.49 12.98 -0.45
CA GLY A 162 12.03 11.69 -0.94
C GLY A 162 12.21 10.64 0.16
N TYR A 163 12.58 11.05 1.38
CA TYR A 163 12.74 10.15 2.52
C TYR A 163 11.39 9.55 2.96
N LYS A 164 10.35 10.39 3.12
CA LYS A 164 9.00 9.96 3.49
C LYS A 164 8.35 9.12 2.40
N VAL A 165 8.45 9.54 1.14
CA VAL A 165 7.91 8.80 0.01
C VAL A 165 8.55 7.42 -0.10
N ALA A 166 9.87 7.30 0.04
CA ALA A 166 10.54 6.02 0.01
C ALA A 166 10.07 5.07 1.14
N MET A 167 9.78 5.60 2.34
CA MET A 167 9.17 4.81 3.41
C MET A 167 7.76 4.37 3.05
N HIS A 168 6.93 5.27 2.55
CA HIS A 168 5.56 5.02 2.13
C HIS A 168 5.48 3.88 1.12
N GLU A 169 6.26 3.96 0.05
CA GLU A 169 6.30 2.91 -0.97
C GLU A 169 6.82 1.57 -0.43
N TYR A 170 7.78 1.60 0.49
CA TYR A 170 8.23 0.37 1.12
C TYR A 170 7.17 -0.27 2.02
N ILE A 171 6.32 0.53 2.65
CA ILE A 171 5.19 0.01 3.43
C ILE A 171 4.21 -0.73 2.53
N HIS A 172 3.97 -0.27 1.29
CA HIS A 172 3.19 -1.03 0.31
C HIS A 172 3.84 -2.37 -0.05
N ILE A 173 5.17 -2.42 -0.24
CA ILE A 173 5.88 -3.71 -0.42
C ILE A 173 5.61 -4.68 0.74
N TYR A 174 5.59 -4.15 1.96
CA TYR A 174 5.24 -4.94 3.14
C TYR A 174 3.78 -5.40 3.12
N GLN A 175 2.84 -4.52 2.81
CA GLN A 175 1.41 -4.85 2.71
C GLN A 175 1.18 -5.91 1.62
N HIS A 176 1.73 -5.71 0.43
CA HIS A 176 1.65 -6.67 -0.68
C HIS A 176 2.23 -8.05 -0.34
N ALA A 177 3.22 -8.12 0.56
CA ALA A 177 3.73 -9.41 1.03
C ALA A 177 2.73 -10.16 1.91
N HIS A 178 1.71 -9.50 2.41
CA HIS A 178 0.72 -10.05 3.35
C HIS A 178 -0.70 -10.12 2.80
N ILE A 179 -0.88 -9.98 1.49
CA ILE A 179 -2.16 -10.19 0.78
C ILE A 179 -2.02 -11.30 -0.25
N THR A 180 -3.15 -11.88 -0.67
CA THR A 180 -3.25 -12.84 -1.77
C THR A 180 -4.04 -12.22 -2.91
N ASP A 181 -4.02 -12.82 -4.11
CA ASP A 181 -4.71 -12.26 -5.30
C ASP A 181 -6.22 -12.08 -5.12
N ASP A 182 -6.82 -12.85 -4.19
CA ASP A 182 -8.26 -12.79 -3.93
C ASP A 182 -8.64 -11.79 -2.82
N ASP A 183 -7.66 -11.22 -2.11
CA ASP A 183 -7.89 -10.39 -0.93
C ASP A 183 -7.11 -9.07 -1.02
N GLU A 184 -7.72 -8.08 -1.62
CA GLU A 184 -7.19 -6.70 -1.59
C GLU A 184 -7.47 -6.07 -0.22
N ILE A 185 -6.50 -5.36 0.32
CA ILE A 185 -6.71 -4.46 1.46
C ILE A 185 -7.58 -3.30 0.96
N PRO A 186 -8.61 -2.84 1.69
CA PRO A 186 -9.31 -1.63 1.31
C PRO A 186 -8.33 -0.46 1.14
N GLY A 187 -8.42 0.27 0.02
CA GLY A 187 -7.44 1.31 -0.34
C GLY A 187 -7.25 2.36 0.76
N TRP A 188 -8.28 2.67 1.57
CA TRP A 188 -8.12 3.57 2.71
C TRP A 188 -7.26 2.97 3.84
N ILE A 189 -7.25 1.64 4.04
CA ILE A 189 -6.31 0.98 4.99
C ILE A 189 -4.92 0.97 4.39
N GLU A 190 -4.81 0.61 3.13
CA GLU A 190 -3.55 0.51 2.40
C GLU A 190 -2.81 1.84 2.42
N GLU A 191 -3.41 2.87 1.86
CA GLU A 191 -2.81 4.19 1.74
C GLU A 191 -2.72 4.95 3.08
N GLY A 192 -3.82 4.92 3.85
CA GLY A 192 -3.86 5.61 5.13
C GLY A 192 -2.87 5.05 6.14
N SER A 193 -2.61 3.73 6.11
CA SER A 193 -1.62 3.15 7.02
C SER A 193 -0.18 3.34 6.51
N ALA A 194 0.05 3.36 5.20
CA ALA A 194 1.35 3.66 4.61
C ALA A 194 1.77 5.10 4.92
N GLU A 195 0.88 6.06 4.68
CA GLU A 195 1.12 7.48 4.96
C GLU A 195 1.36 7.73 6.46
N LEU A 196 0.48 7.17 7.31
CA LEU A 196 0.59 7.30 8.76
C LEU A 196 1.91 6.79 9.32
N LEU A 197 2.31 5.57 8.92
CA LEU A 197 3.54 4.96 9.41
C LEU A 197 4.77 5.72 8.87
N ALA A 198 4.75 6.16 7.62
CA ALA A 198 5.83 6.97 7.05
C ALA A 198 6.02 8.28 7.83
N MET A 199 4.93 8.99 8.15
CA MET A 199 4.96 10.20 8.96
C MET A 199 5.42 9.94 10.41
N PHE A 200 5.00 8.82 11.00
CA PHE A 200 5.46 8.41 12.32
C PHE A 200 6.96 8.14 12.36
N LEU A 201 7.48 7.35 11.41
CA LEU A 201 8.89 7.01 11.32
C LEU A 201 9.78 8.21 10.95
N ALA A 202 9.24 9.18 10.22
CA ALA A 202 9.91 10.43 9.90
C ALA A 202 9.92 11.43 11.07
N GLY A 203 9.11 11.20 12.11
CA GLY A 203 9.03 12.08 13.29
C GLY A 203 8.09 13.27 13.15
N TYR A 204 7.20 13.26 12.15
CA TYR A 204 6.22 14.33 11.86
C TYR A 204 4.79 13.97 12.24
N TYR A 205 4.60 12.88 12.97
CA TYR A 205 3.29 12.34 13.28
C TYR A 205 2.30 13.31 13.93
N GLU A 206 2.74 14.05 14.97
CA GLU A 206 1.85 14.95 15.71
C GLU A 206 1.36 16.12 14.85
N GLU A 207 2.26 16.73 14.06
CA GLU A 207 1.93 17.83 13.16
C GLU A 207 1.01 17.35 12.04
N TYR A 208 1.37 16.25 11.42
CA TYR A 208 0.56 15.62 10.36
C TYR A 208 -0.86 15.28 10.84
N LEU A 209 -0.98 14.68 12.01
CA LEU A 209 -2.30 14.31 12.57
C LEU A 209 -3.18 15.53 12.84
N HIS A 210 -2.58 16.62 13.36
CA HIS A 210 -3.31 17.86 13.57
C HIS A 210 -3.84 18.46 12.27
N ASP A 211 -3.01 18.45 11.22
CA ASP A 211 -3.43 18.96 9.90
C ASP A 211 -4.42 18.02 9.22
N SER A 212 -4.29 16.71 9.37
CA SER A 212 -5.26 15.73 8.86
C SER A 212 -6.67 15.95 9.42
N VAL A 213 -6.81 16.29 10.70
CA VAL A 213 -8.13 16.64 11.28
C VAL A 213 -8.75 17.85 10.56
N LYS A 214 -7.96 18.90 10.28
CA LYS A 214 -8.48 20.07 9.55
C LYS A 214 -8.89 19.70 8.13
N VAL A 215 -8.03 18.96 7.43
CA VAL A 215 -8.27 18.55 6.05
C VAL A 215 -9.53 17.70 5.94
N ALA A 216 -9.70 16.70 6.82
CA ALA A 216 -10.89 15.84 6.82
C ALA A 216 -12.18 16.65 7.08
N ARG A 217 -12.13 17.64 7.97
CA ARG A 217 -13.27 18.52 8.25
C ARG A 217 -13.62 19.40 7.05
N GLU A 218 -12.63 20.06 6.44
CA GLU A 218 -12.81 20.87 5.23
C GLU A 218 -13.35 20.03 4.07
N LEU A 219 -12.81 18.83 3.88
CA LEU A 219 -13.27 17.91 2.85
C LEU A 219 -14.75 17.56 3.04
N ARG A 220 -15.13 17.22 4.27
CA ARG A 220 -16.53 16.91 4.62
C ARG A 220 -17.47 18.10 4.46
N GLU A 221 -17.05 19.31 4.85
CA GLU A 221 -17.87 20.54 4.67
C GLU A 221 -18.13 20.85 3.19
N ASN A 222 -17.13 20.65 2.35
CA ASN A 222 -17.20 20.94 0.92
C ASN A 222 -17.82 19.79 0.11
N HIS A 223 -17.67 18.54 0.57
CA HIS A 223 -18.09 17.30 -0.11
C HIS A 223 -18.80 16.35 0.87
N PRO A 224 -20.03 16.72 1.36
CA PRO A 224 -20.69 16.00 2.48
C PRO A 224 -21.12 14.55 2.16
N GLY A 225 -21.02 14.12 0.91
CA GLY A 225 -21.30 12.74 0.50
C GLY A 225 -20.07 11.85 0.35
N LEU A 226 -18.87 12.43 0.49
CA LEU A 226 -17.61 11.71 0.32
C LEU A 226 -17.21 11.04 1.64
N THR A 227 -16.85 9.76 1.57
CA THR A 227 -16.47 8.92 2.71
C THR A 227 -15.24 8.07 2.39
N ILE A 228 -14.57 7.52 3.40
CA ILE A 228 -13.46 6.58 3.16
C ILE A 228 -13.91 5.30 2.42
N LYS A 229 -15.20 5.00 2.40
CA LYS A 229 -15.76 3.87 1.63
C LYS A 229 -15.60 4.07 0.12
N ASP A 230 -15.46 5.30 -0.35
CA ASP A 230 -15.17 5.60 -1.76
C ASP A 230 -13.75 5.20 -2.18
N LEU A 231 -12.91 4.77 -1.22
CA LEU A 231 -11.59 4.17 -1.42
C LEU A 231 -11.57 2.65 -1.12
N GLU A 232 -12.72 1.99 -1.06
CA GLU A 232 -12.79 0.57 -0.69
C GLU A 232 -12.30 -0.35 -1.80
N ASP A 233 -12.54 0.03 -3.05
CA ASP A 233 -12.15 -0.70 -4.25
C ASP A 233 -11.66 0.24 -5.36
N ASP A 234 -10.88 -0.31 -6.30
CA ASP A 234 -10.28 0.43 -7.41
C ASP A 234 -11.30 1.20 -8.25
N LYS A 235 -12.45 0.61 -8.51
CA LYS A 235 -13.46 1.22 -9.37
C LYS A 235 -14.05 2.50 -8.76
N THR A 236 -14.32 2.51 -7.46
CA THR A 236 -14.81 3.70 -6.75
C THR A 236 -13.70 4.73 -6.60
N SER A 237 -12.49 4.30 -6.31
CA SER A 237 -11.28 5.13 -6.23
C SER A 237 -10.97 5.83 -7.56
N GLU A 238 -10.94 5.10 -8.66
CA GLU A 238 -10.72 5.67 -10.01
C GLU A 238 -11.81 6.68 -10.40
N ALA A 239 -13.08 6.38 -10.09
CA ALA A 239 -14.18 7.30 -10.36
C ALA A 239 -14.01 8.60 -9.58
N LEU A 240 -13.66 8.53 -8.30
CA LEU A 240 -13.38 9.70 -7.46
C LEU A 240 -12.18 10.49 -7.97
N GLN A 241 -11.08 9.83 -8.29
CA GLN A 241 -9.87 10.47 -8.83
C GLN A 241 -10.15 11.25 -10.12
N LYS A 242 -11.00 10.70 -10.97
CA LYS A 242 -11.41 11.34 -12.21
C LYS A 242 -12.34 12.54 -12.00
N ASP A 243 -13.29 12.42 -11.06
CA ASP A 243 -14.31 13.45 -10.82
C ASP A 243 -13.77 14.59 -9.94
N CYS A 244 -12.94 14.29 -8.95
CA CYS A 244 -12.30 15.25 -8.04
C CYS A 244 -10.92 14.76 -7.57
N ARG A 245 -9.88 14.99 -8.36
CA ARG A 245 -8.52 14.54 -8.05
C ARG A 245 -8.00 15.05 -6.70
N GLU A 246 -8.27 16.32 -6.36
CA GLU A 246 -7.88 16.89 -5.07
C GLU A 246 -8.63 16.22 -3.91
N CYS A 247 -9.93 15.93 -4.08
CA CYS A 247 -10.71 15.21 -3.07
C CYS A 247 -10.15 13.81 -2.84
N TYR A 248 -9.78 13.12 -3.91
CA TYR A 248 -9.19 11.79 -3.87
C TYR A 248 -7.91 11.80 -3.02
N TRP A 249 -6.95 12.68 -3.32
CA TRP A 249 -5.70 12.76 -2.58
C TRP A 249 -5.90 13.09 -1.10
N ARG A 250 -6.75 14.08 -0.79
CA ARG A 250 -7.05 14.46 0.61
C ARG A 250 -7.80 13.36 1.38
N LEU A 251 -8.62 12.57 0.68
CA LEU A 251 -9.30 11.44 1.30
C LEU A 251 -8.33 10.29 1.56
N GLN A 252 -7.50 9.98 0.58
CA GLN A 252 -6.54 8.86 0.60
C GLN A 252 -5.41 9.07 1.62
N SER A 253 -4.87 10.28 1.71
CA SER A 253 -3.77 10.58 2.64
C SER A 253 -4.31 10.90 4.03
N GLU A 254 -4.87 12.10 4.21
CA GLU A 254 -5.15 12.62 5.54
C GLU A 254 -6.36 11.95 6.21
N THR A 255 -7.47 11.78 5.46
CA THR A 255 -8.70 11.22 6.05
C THR A 255 -8.56 9.72 6.33
N ALA A 256 -7.96 8.98 5.42
CA ALA A 256 -7.68 7.54 5.60
C ALA A 256 -6.67 7.29 6.74
N SER A 257 -5.67 8.16 6.90
CA SER A 257 -4.76 8.11 8.06
C SER A 257 -5.48 8.29 9.39
N LEU A 258 -6.46 9.21 9.49
CA LEU A 258 -7.28 9.36 10.70
C LEU A 258 -8.08 8.08 11.01
N ALA A 259 -8.65 7.44 10.00
CA ALA A 259 -9.34 6.17 10.17
C ALA A 259 -8.39 5.09 10.69
N THR A 260 -7.18 5.01 10.16
CA THR A 260 -6.14 4.08 10.61
C THR A 260 -5.71 4.36 12.06
N VAL A 261 -5.55 5.64 12.45
CA VAL A 261 -5.24 6.01 13.85
C VAL A 261 -6.31 5.53 14.82
N LEU A 262 -7.60 5.62 14.43
CA LEU A 262 -8.69 5.12 15.29
C LEU A 262 -8.60 3.61 15.53
N LEU A 263 -8.18 2.83 14.53
CA LEU A 263 -7.95 1.39 14.69
C LEU A 263 -6.73 1.12 15.58
N ILE A 264 -5.64 1.84 15.35
CA ILE A 264 -4.39 1.68 16.12
C ILE A 264 -4.61 2.07 17.59
N ASN A 265 -5.42 3.10 17.88
CA ASN A 265 -5.74 3.50 19.25
C ASN A 265 -6.54 2.46 20.05
N GLN A 266 -7.22 1.54 19.37
CA GLN A 266 -7.90 0.40 20.00
C GLN A 266 -6.93 -0.75 20.34
N THR A 267 -5.77 -0.75 19.72
CA THR A 267 -4.76 -1.81 19.82
C THR A 267 -3.37 -1.20 20.10
N SER A 268 -2.48 -1.23 19.14
CA SER A 268 -1.19 -0.52 19.11
C SER A 268 -0.63 -0.52 17.69
N MET A 269 0.38 0.33 17.42
CA MET A 269 1.12 0.32 16.16
C MET A 269 1.70 -1.07 15.84
N ASP A 270 2.36 -1.68 16.81
CA ASP A 270 2.95 -3.01 16.63
C ASP A 270 1.88 -4.07 16.33
N TYR A 271 0.75 -4.06 17.03
CA TYR A 271 -0.34 -4.98 16.76
C TYR A 271 -0.92 -4.77 15.36
N PHE A 272 -1.16 -3.52 14.96
CA PHE A 272 -1.72 -3.22 13.64
C PHE A 272 -0.79 -3.72 12.51
N PHE A 273 0.49 -3.35 12.55
CA PHE A 273 1.41 -3.70 11.48
C PHE A 273 1.99 -5.13 11.59
N LYS A 274 2.20 -5.67 12.79
CA LYS A 274 2.91 -6.95 12.95
C LYS A 274 1.99 -8.15 13.24
N ASP A 275 0.72 -7.90 13.56
CA ASP A 275 -0.26 -8.96 13.82
C ASP A 275 -1.46 -8.86 12.86
N TYR A 276 -2.14 -7.69 12.77
CA TYR A 276 -3.33 -7.54 11.93
C TYR A 276 -3.01 -7.64 10.44
N ILE A 277 -2.12 -6.80 9.89
CA ILE A 277 -1.76 -6.84 8.46
C ILE A 277 -1.28 -8.25 8.05
N PRO A 278 -0.34 -8.91 8.75
CA PRO A 278 0.06 -10.27 8.40
C PRO A 278 -1.05 -11.33 8.51
N SER A 279 -2.08 -11.10 9.33
CA SER A 279 -3.19 -12.05 9.47
C SER A 279 -4.10 -12.08 8.23
N ILE A 280 -4.11 -11.02 7.42
CA ILE A 280 -4.89 -10.93 6.18
C ILE A 280 -4.50 -12.06 5.22
N PHE A 281 -3.21 -12.36 5.11
CA PHE A 281 -2.68 -13.44 4.26
C PHE A 281 -3.34 -14.80 4.49
N TYR A 282 -3.70 -15.12 5.75
CA TYR A 282 -4.26 -16.41 6.13
C TYR A 282 -5.77 -16.41 6.36
N LEU A 283 -6.36 -15.27 6.65
CA LEU A 283 -7.75 -15.16 7.08
C LEU A 283 -8.64 -14.44 6.06
N GLY A 284 -8.05 -13.72 5.10
CA GLY A 284 -8.75 -12.75 4.28
C GLY A 284 -9.09 -11.46 5.04
N LYS A 285 -9.34 -10.37 4.32
CA LYS A 285 -9.51 -9.02 4.89
C LYS A 285 -10.63 -8.91 5.92
N GLU A 286 -11.83 -9.42 5.62
CA GLU A 286 -12.99 -9.29 6.52
C GLU A 286 -12.76 -10.03 7.83
N LYS A 287 -12.25 -11.26 7.75
CA LYS A 287 -12.05 -12.09 8.93
C LYS A 287 -10.88 -11.62 9.79
N ALA A 288 -9.82 -11.13 9.16
CA ALA A 288 -8.70 -10.51 9.85
C ALA A 288 -9.15 -9.26 10.61
N PHE A 289 -9.99 -8.42 9.97
CA PHE A 289 -10.53 -7.20 10.57
C PHE A 289 -11.43 -7.51 11.77
N GLU A 290 -12.43 -8.41 11.61
CA GLU A 290 -13.28 -8.84 12.73
C GLU A 290 -12.49 -9.41 13.91
N ASN A 291 -11.47 -10.23 13.63
CA ASN A 291 -10.66 -10.81 14.69
C ASN A 291 -9.81 -9.77 15.42
N ALA A 292 -9.30 -8.77 14.69
CA ALA A 292 -8.44 -7.74 15.27
C ALA A 292 -9.22 -6.71 16.10
N PHE A 293 -10.40 -6.30 15.62
CA PHE A 293 -11.13 -5.15 16.18
C PHE A 293 -12.47 -5.52 16.82
N GLY A 294 -12.99 -6.73 16.58
CA GLY A 294 -14.21 -7.23 17.22
C GLY A 294 -15.51 -6.78 16.58
N TYR A 295 -15.46 -6.13 15.41
CA TYR A 295 -16.60 -5.68 14.60
C TYR A 295 -16.24 -5.70 13.11
N THR A 296 -17.22 -5.56 12.23
CA THR A 296 -17.03 -5.58 10.78
C THR A 296 -16.47 -4.26 10.23
N ILE A 297 -15.91 -4.28 9.02
CA ILE A 297 -15.47 -3.06 8.32
C ILE A 297 -16.65 -2.09 8.12
N ASP A 298 -17.85 -2.60 7.77
CA ASP A 298 -19.07 -1.77 7.62
C ASP A 298 -19.49 -1.09 8.95
N GLU A 299 -19.35 -1.77 10.09
CA GLU A 299 -19.58 -1.15 11.41
C GLU A 299 -18.53 -0.09 11.73
N PHE A 300 -17.28 -0.28 11.27
CA PHE A 300 -16.23 0.73 11.40
C PHE A 300 -16.56 1.99 10.62
N TYR A 301 -17.08 1.89 9.40
CA TYR A 301 -17.48 3.07 8.62
C TYR A 301 -18.46 3.94 9.39
N ILE A 302 -19.44 3.34 10.07
CA ILE A 302 -20.39 4.08 10.92
C ILE A 302 -19.65 4.78 12.07
N THR A 303 -18.77 4.07 12.75
CA THR A 303 -17.98 4.60 13.87
C THR A 303 -17.09 5.76 13.43
N PHE A 304 -16.46 5.64 12.27
CA PHE A 304 -15.61 6.70 11.72
C PHE A 304 -16.41 7.95 11.34
N GLU A 305 -17.59 7.77 10.75
CA GLU A 305 -18.49 8.88 10.46
C GLU A 305 -18.97 9.60 11.74
N GLU A 306 -19.25 8.85 12.82
CA GLU A 306 -19.54 9.42 14.13
C GLU A 306 -18.37 10.23 14.68
N PHE A 307 -17.15 9.71 14.57
CA PHE A 307 -15.92 10.42 14.95
C PHE A 307 -15.75 11.73 14.17
N LEU A 308 -15.95 11.73 12.85
CA LEU A 308 -15.83 12.93 12.02
C LEU A 308 -16.89 14.00 12.34
N ASN A 309 -18.00 13.62 13.00
CA ASN A 309 -19.04 14.54 13.47
C ASN A 309 -18.72 15.20 14.82
N LEU A 310 -17.71 14.74 15.54
CA LEU A 310 -17.33 15.31 16.83
C LEU A 310 -16.73 16.71 16.66
N PRO A 311 -16.80 17.57 17.69
CA PRO A 311 -16.02 18.80 17.76
C PRO A 311 -14.51 18.50 17.62
N GLU A 312 -13.76 19.41 17.00
CA GLU A 312 -12.31 19.26 16.81
C GLU A 312 -11.55 18.93 18.11
N SER A 313 -11.93 19.58 19.20
CA SER A 313 -11.31 19.31 20.52
C SER A 313 -11.53 17.89 21.01
N GLU A 314 -12.70 17.28 20.72
CA GLU A 314 -13.00 15.89 21.07
C GLU A 314 -12.28 14.93 20.14
N GLN A 315 -12.17 15.24 18.85
CA GLN A 315 -11.36 14.46 17.90
C GLN A 315 -9.90 14.41 18.35
N SER A 316 -9.33 15.55 18.71
CA SER A 316 -7.94 15.65 19.20
C SER A 316 -7.70 14.90 20.52
N GLU A 317 -8.70 14.79 21.40
CA GLU A 317 -8.60 14.00 22.64
C GLU A 317 -8.59 12.48 22.38
N ILE A 318 -9.32 12.02 21.33
CA ILE A 318 -9.38 10.61 20.92
C ILE A 318 -8.09 10.19 20.23
N LEU A 319 -7.54 11.08 19.40
CA LEU A 319 -6.30 10.85 18.65
C LEU A 319 -5.08 11.07 19.56
N LYS A 320 -4.86 10.15 20.50
CA LYS A 320 -3.72 10.21 21.41
C LYS A 320 -2.40 9.95 20.67
N PRO A 321 -1.26 10.46 21.21
CA PRO A 321 0.06 10.07 20.70
C PRO A 321 0.19 8.55 20.67
N LEU A 322 0.62 8.02 19.54
CA LEU A 322 0.92 6.60 19.42
C LEU A 322 2.18 6.29 20.22
N ASN A 323 2.11 5.31 21.12
CA ASN A 323 3.23 4.84 21.93
C ASN A 323 3.83 3.57 21.33
#